data_1a635c9ef3a5f66c8c38bf1e86d81bbc
#
_entry.id   1a635c9ef3a5f66c8c38bf1e86d81bbc
#
_cell.length_a   1.000
_cell.length_b   1.000
_cell.length_c   1.000
_cell.angle_alpha   90.00
_cell.angle_beta   90.00
_cell.angle_gamma   90.00
#
_symmetry.space_group_name_H-M   'P 1'
#
loop_
_entity.id
_entity.type
_entity.pdbx_description
1 polymer ?
#
loop_
_entity_poly.entity_id
_entity_poly.type
_entity_poly.pdbx_seq_one_letter_code
_entity_poly.pdbx_strand_id
1 'polypeptide(L)'
;LTAAGLVAIENIRAGDVVISTNPDTLDTAEKTVLETYVRQVDKLVHLTINGEEIVTTVDHPFYVQNRGFINAGNLLVGDTLISVNGEDLLVSSCYIEECENPETVYNFQVEDYHTYFVGESGALVHNGCDDDVPQTWNEFQAANKGIYTNQEMAVAWIAHKQEFGIYSN
;
A
#
# COMPACT_ATOMS: atom_id res chain seq x y z
N LEU A 1 -7.03 8.26 7.98
CA LEU A 1 -7.00 9.50 8.77
C LEU A 1 -7.20 10.69 7.85
N THR A 2 -8.22 11.50 8.11
CA THR A 2 -8.48 12.75 7.38
C THR A 2 -8.03 13.96 8.18
N ALA A 3 -8.01 15.13 7.55
CA ALA A 3 -7.77 16.41 8.25
C ALA A 3 -8.81 16.69 9.35
N ALA A 4 -10.00 16.10 9.26
CA ALA A 4 -11.09 16.25 10.24
C ALA A 4 -11.18 15.09 11.25
N GLY A 5 -10.24 14.13 11.21
CA GLY A 5 -10.20 12.95 12.07
C GLY A 5 -10.40 11.63 11.30
N LEU A 6 -10.72 10.57 12.02
CA LEU A 6 -10.92 9.25 11.42
C LEU A 6 -12.26 9.19 10.68
N VAL A 7 -12.22 8.68 9.46
CA VAL A 7 -13.39 8.44 8.61
C VAL A 7 -13.28 7.03 8.05
N ALA A 8 -14.40 6.29 8.04
CA ALA A 8 -14.45 4.98 7.42
C ALA A 8 -14.09 5.08 5.93
N ILE A 9 -13.25 4.16 5.45
CA ILE A 9 -12.70 4.22 4.08
C ILE A 9 -13.81 4.21 3.02
N GLU A 10 -14.91 3.51 3.26
CA GLU A 10 -16.08 3.46 2.39
C GLU A 10 -16.78 4.83 2.21
N ASN A 11 -16.54 5.76 3.13
CA ASN A 11 -17.11 7.11 3.11
C ASN A 11 -16.16 8.16 2.52
N ILE A 12 -14.92 7.81 2.20
CA ILE A 12 -13.97 8.71 1.55
C ILE A 12 -14.41 8.97 0.11
N ARG A 13 -14.30 10.23 -0.30
CA ARG A 13 -14.67 10.70 -1.65
C ARG A 13 -13.55 11.52 -2.27
N ALA A 14 -13.53 11.58 -3.58
CA ALA A 14 -12.66 12.51 -4.31
C ALA A 14 -12.93 13.95 -3.85
N GLY A 15 -11.87 14.70 -3.56
CA GLY A 15 -11.93 16.04 -2.99
C GLY A 15 -11.78 16.09 -1.46
N ASP A 16 -11.92 14.97 -0.76
CA ASP A 16 -11.63 14.90 0.66
C ASP A 16 -10.14 15.15 0.92
N VAL A 17 -9.83 15.70 2.09
CA VAL A 17 -8.45 15.97 2.52
C VAL A 17 -8.03 14.94 3.56
N VAL A 18 -6.94 14.25 3.28
CA VAL A 18 -6.34 13.24 4.16
C VAL A 18 -4.96 13.66 4.62
N ILE A 19 -4.50 13.09 5.71
CA ILE A 19 -3.09 13.22 6.13
C ILE A 19 -2.27 12.21 5.33
N SER A 20 -1.24 12.71 4.67
CA SER A 20 -0.34 11.94 3.82
C SER A 20 1.11 12.20 4.21
N THR A 21 2.00 11.29 3.86
CA THR A 21 3.43 11.39 4.17
C THR A 21 4.23 11.23 2.89
N ASN A 22 5.20 12.10 2.69
CA ASN A 22 6.22 11.92 1.66
C ASN A 22 7.05 10.66 2.02
N PRO A 23 7.05 9.60 1.20
CA PRO A 23 7.74 8.36 1.55
C PRO A 23 9.26 8.50 1.62
N ASP A 24 9.84 9.51 0.98
CA ASP A 24 11.29 9.72 0.96
C ASP A 24 11.79 10.52 2.17
N THR A 25 11.01 11.52 2.62
CA THR A 25 11.41 12.41 3.73
C THR A 25 10.69 12.12 5.03
N LEU A 26 9.56 11.38 4.98
CA LEU A 26 8.63 11.15 6.08
C LEU A 26 7.95 12.41 6.62
N ASP A 27 7.99 13.50 5.86
CA ASP A 27 7.23 14.71 6.19
C ASP A 27 5.75 14.53 5.90
N THR A 28 4.91 14.89 6.86
CA THR A 28 3.45 14.80 6.74
C THR A 28 2.85 16.10 6.23
N ALA A 29 1.81 15.98 5.42
CA ALA A 29 1.02 17.12 4.92
C ALA A 29 -0.43 16.70 4.65
N GLU A 30 -1.30 17.69 4.58
CA GLU A 30 -2.65 17.50 4.06
C GLU A 30 -2.62 17.39 2.55
N LYS A 31 -3.26 16.34 2.00
CA LYS A 31 -3.33 16.07 0.57
C LYS A 31 -4.75 15.71 0.14
N THR A 32 -5.08 16.01 -1.09
CA THR A 32 -6.39 15.77 -1.65
C THR A 32 -6.53 14.35 -2.18
N VAL A 33 -7.67 13.73 -1.92
CA VAL A 33 -8.06 12.47 -2.56
C VAL A 33 -8.48 12.77 -4.00
N LEU A 34 -7.80 12.17 -4.96
CA LEU A 34 -8.04 12.39 -6.39
C LEU A 34 -9.14 11.48 -6.93
N GLU A 35 -9.13 10.21 -6.53
CA GLU A 35 -10.03 9.17 -7.03
C GLU A 35 -10.24 8.09 -5.97
N THR A 36 -11.37 7.41 -6.05
CA THR A 36 -11.70 6.28 -5.17
C THR A 36 -11.93 5.02 -5.99
N TYR A 37 -11.53 3.87 -5.43
CA TYR A 37 -11.65 2.56 -6.06
C TYR A 37 -12.42 1.61 -5.17
N VAL A 38 -13.28 0.80 -5.79
CA VAL A 38 -14.03 -0.26 -5.14
C VAL A 38 -13.81 -1.54 -5.94
N ARG A 39 -13.40 -2.60 -5.29
CA ARG A 39 -13.26 -3.92 -5.92
C ARG A 39 -13.72 -5.03 -4.99
N GLN A 40 -13.88 -6.24 -5.54
CA GLN A 40 -14.17 -7.44 -4.77
C GLN A 40 -12.95 -8.36 -4.78
N VAL A 41 -12.67 -8.95 -3.62
CA VAL A 41 -11.54 -9.87 -3.42
C VAL A 41 -12.02 -11.14 -2.73
N ASP A 42 -11.31 -12.23 -2.94
CA ASP A 42 -11.56 -13.52 -2.32
C ASP A 42 -10.60 -13.85 -1.17
N LYS A 43 -9.63 -12.99 -0.94
CA LYS A 43 -8.64 -13.12 0.15
C LYS A 43 -8.47 -11.81 0.89
N LEU A 44 -8.39 -11.92 2.22
CA LEU A 44 -8.09 -10.81 3.12
C LEU A 44 -6.92 -11.17 4.02
N VAL A 45 -6.21 -10.15 4.47
CA VAL A 45 -5.15 -10.28 5.48
C VAL A 45 -5.63 -9.63 6.76
N HIS A 46 -5.55 -10.36 7.86
CA HIS A 46 -5.83 -9.88 9.20
C HIS A 46 -4.53 -9.55 9.89
N LEU A 47 -4.33 -8.28 10.22
CA LEU A 47 -3.15 -7.78 10.93
C LEU A 47 -3.56 -7.33 12.32
N THR A 48 -2.79 -7.70 13.33
CA THR A 48 -2.89 -7.08 14.66
C THR A 48 -1.67 -6.19 14.86
N ILE A 49 -1.92 -4.89 14.98
CA ILE A 49 -0.91 -3.85 15.09
C ILE A 49 -1.17 -3.06 16.38
N ASN A 50 -0.26 -3.13 17.34
CA ASN A 50 -0.43 -2.52 18.67
C ASN A 50 -1.79 -2.84 19.34
N GLY A 51 -2.26 -4.10 19.19
CA GLY A 51 -3.53 -4.55 19.77
C GLY A 51 -4.78 -4.21 18.95
N GLU A 52 -4.65 -3.49 17.85
CA GLU A 52 -5.74 -3.18 16.92
C GLU A 52 -5.73 -4.14 15.73
N GLU A 53 -6.89 -4.69 15.39
CA GLU A 53 -7.06 -5.49 14.19
C GLU A 53 -7.33 -4.59 12.98
N ILE A 54 -6.52 -4.76 11.93
CA ILE A 54 -6.71 -4.14 10.63
C ILE A 54 -6.91 -5.25 9.59
N VAL A 55 -7.98 -5.17 8.83
CA VAL A 55 -8.28 -6.10 7.73
C VAL A 55 -8.01 -5.40 6.41
N THR A 56 -7.20 -6.02 5.57
CA THR A 56 -6.73 -5.42 4.31
C THR A 56 -6.62 -6.48 3.22
N THR A 57 -6.30 -6.04 2.00
CA THR A 57 -6.02 -6.94 0.88
C THR A 57 -4.58 -7.44 0.93
N VAL A 58 -4.32 -8.57 0.25
CA VAL A 58 -2.99 -9.21 0.21
C VAL A 58 -1.93 -8.29 -0.41
N ASP A 59 -2.31 -7.50 -1.38
CA ASP A 59 -1.45 -6.63 -2.19
C ASP A 59 -1.37 -5.17 -1.70
N HIS A 60 -1.99 -4.85 -0.56
CA HIS A 60 -1.96 -3.49 -0.02
C HIS A 60 -0.63 -3.20 0.68
N PRO A 61 0.15 -2.19 0.23
CA PRO A 61 1.49 -1.94 0.78
C PRO A 61 1.44 -1.19 2.11
N PHE A 62 2.13 -1.73 3.12
CA PHE A 62 2.38 -1.10 4.42
C PHE A 62 3.86 -0.70 4.52
N TYR A 63 4.13 0.45 5.10
CA TYR A 63 5.50 0.90 5.32
C TYR A 63 6.12 0.19 6.52
N VAL A 64 7.15 -0.60 6.25
CA VAL A 64 7.94 -1.31 7.27
C VAL A 64 9.25 -0.58 7.48
N GLN A 65 9.59 -0.26 8.71
CA GLN A 65 10.85 0.40 9.03
C GLN A 65 12.05 -0.40 8.53
N ASN A 66 12.98 0.28 7.88
CA ASN A 66 14.21 -0.27 7.26
C ASN A 66 13.97 -1.23 6.08
N ARG A 67 12.73 -1.44 5.64
CA ARG A 67 12.39 -2.30 4.50
C ARG A 67 11.58 -1.60 3.41
N GLY A 68 10.96 -0.45 3.72
CA GLY A 68 10.07 0.28 2.80
C GLY A 68 8.68 -0.35 2.71
N PHE A 69 7.99 -0.13 1.61
CA PHE A 69 6.63 -0.66 1.41
C PHE A 69 6.65 -2.15 1.13
N ILE A 70 5.92 -2.91 1.94
CA ILE A 70 5.76 -4.36 1.86
C ILE A 70 4.27 -4.67 1.76
N ASN A 71 3.89 -5.51 0.81
CA ASN A 71 2.51 -5.96 0.68
C ASN A 71 2.05 -6.69 1.94
N ALA A 72 0.81 -6.46 2.35
CA ALA A 72 0.28 -7.02 3.60
C ALA A 72 0.42 -8.55 3.68
N GLY A 73 0.26 -9.25 2.55
CA GLY A 73 0.46 -10.70 2.49
C GLY A 73 1.90 -11.17 2.77
N ASN A 74 2.87 -10.28 2.72
CA ASN A 74 4.30 -10.55 2.97
C ASN A 74 4.80 -9.98 4.30
N LEU A 75 3.92 -9.38 5.11
CA LEU A 75 4.27 -8.93 6.46
C LEU A 75 4.51 -10.12 7.38
N LEU A 76 5.44 -9.94 8.30
CA LEU A 76 5.81 -10.94 9.30
C LEU A 76 5.51 -10.43 10.70
N VAL A 77 5.19 -11.35 11.60
CA VAL A 77 5.13 -11.05 13.03
C VAL A 77 6.49 -10.55 13.49
N GLY A 78 6.51 -9.42 14.17
CA GLY A 78 7.74 -8.73 14.57
C GLY A 78 8.16 -7.59 13.65
N ASP A 79 7.55 -7.44 12.48
CA ASP A 79 7.75 -6.26 11.64
C ASP A 79 7.29 -5.00 12.39
N THR A 80 8.03 -3.92 12.21
CA THR A 80 7.73 -2.63 12.82
C THR A 80 7.27 -1.66 11.74
N LEU A 81 6.03 -1.20 11.86
CA LEU A 81 5.45 -0.17 11.01
C LEU A 81 5.65 1.21 11.64
N ILE A 82 5.32 2.25 10.92
CA ILE A 82 5.40 3.63 11.41
C ILE A 82 4.01 4.27 11.49
N SER A 83 3.76 4.99 12.59
CA SER A 83 2.53 5.75 12.77
C SER A 83 2.63 7.16 12.17
N VAL A 84 1.47 7.84 12.09
CA VAL A 84 1.38 9.25 11.71
C VAL A 84 2.24 10.17 12.59
N ASN A 85 2.49 9.78 13.83
CA ASN A 85 3.34 10.53 14.78
C ASN A 85 4.81 10.07 14.76
N GLY A 86 5.18 9.16 13.87
CA GLY A 86 6.52 8.60 13.80
C GLY A 86 6.82 7.53 14.87
N GLU A 87 5.81 7.04 15.56
CA GLU A 87 5.94 6.01 16.59
C GLU A 87 5.98 4.62 15.96
N ASP A 88 6.66 3.70 16.64
CA ASP A 88 6.78 2.31 16.24
C ASP A 88 5.46 1.56 16.47
N LEU A 89 4.99 0.85 15.44
CA LEU A 89 3.81 0.00 15.48
C LEU A 89 4.21 -1.45 15.20
N LEU A 90 4.10 -2.30 16.23
CA LEU A 90 4.50 -3.70 16.12
C LEU A 90 3.39 -4.58 15.56
N VAL A 91 3.72 -5.37 14.53
CA VAL A 91 2.87 -6.43 14.00
C VAL A 91 2.97 -7.64 14.92
N SER A 92 1.91 -7.93 15.66
CA SER A 92 1.86 -9.06 16.61
C SER A 92 1.14 -10.29 16.05
N SER A 93 0.33 -10.12 15.01
CA SER A 93 -0.35 -11.21 14.31
C SER A 93 -0.57 -10.85 12.85
N CYS A 94 -0.44 -11.83 11.98
CA CYS A 94 -0.69 -11.71 10.56
C CYS A 94 -1.14 -13.06 10.00
N TYR A 95 -2.33 -13.12 9.42
CA TYR A 95 -2.81 -14.32 8.74
C TYR A 95 -3.71 -13.97 7.55
N ILE A 96 -3.77 -14.88 6.57
CA ILE A 96 -4.60 -14.75 5.37
C ILE A 96 -5.89 -15.54 5.57
N GLU A 97 -7.02 -14.90 5.30
CA GLU A 97 -8.34 -15.52 5.24
C GLU A 97 -8.74 -15.73 3.78
N GLU A 98 -9.17 -16.93 3.44
CA GLU A 98 -9.86 -17.21 2.19
C GLU A 98 -11.36 -17.04 2.41
N CYS A 99 -11.97 -16.08 1.69
CA CYS A 99 -13.37 -15.74 1.88
C CYS A 99 -14.27 -16.72 1.11
N GLU A 100 -15.33 -17.21 1.75
CA GLU A 100 -16.32 -18.06 1.07
C GLU A 100 -17.08 -17.29 -0.02
N ASN A 101 -17.30 -16.00 0.20
CA ASN A 101 -17.91 -15.09 -0.76
C ASN A 101 -17.01 -13.89 -0.99
N PRO A 102 -17.02 -13.28 -2.20
CA PRO A 102 -16.24 -12.09 -2.45
C PRO A 102 -16.57 -10.95 -1.48
N GLU A 103 -15.54 -10.31 -0.94
CA GLU A 103 -15.65 -9.17 -0.03
C GLU A 103 -15.35 -7.87 -0.77
N THR A 104 -16.13 -6.83 -0.49
CA THR A 104 -15.94 -5.52 -1.06
C THR A 104 -14.85 -4.78 -0.30
N VAL A 105 -13.87 -4.27 -1.02
CA VAL A 105 -12.75 -3.49 -0.48
C VAL A 105 -12.65 -2.13 -1.16
N TYR A 106 -12.03 -1.19 -0.46
CA TYR A 106 -11.96 0.21 -0.84
C TYR A 106 -10.52 0.68 -0.83
N ASN A 107 -10.18 1.53 -1.79
CA ASN A 107 -8.92 2.24 -1.85
C ASN A 107 -9.15 3.62 -2.47
N PHE A 108 -8.18 4.51 -2.37
CA PHE A 108 -8.25 5.82 -2.99
C PHE A 108 -6.86 6.34 -3.33
N GLN A 109 -6.78 7.19 -4.33
CA GLN A 109 -5.54 7.83 -4.76
C GLN A 109 -5.37 9.17 -4.06
N VAL A 110 -4.18 9.40 -3.51
CA VAL A 110 -3.80 10.63 -2.84
C VAL A 110 -2.83 11.42 -3.71
N GLU A 111 -3.07 12.72 -3.80
CA GLU A 111 -2.23 13.68 -4.52
C GLU A 111 -0.77 13.64 -4.04
N ASP A 112 0.17 13.75 -4.96
CA ASP A 112 1.63 13.86 -4.76
C ASP A 112 2.31 12.67 -4.09
N TYR A 113 1.91 12.32 -2.87
CA TYR A 113 2.66 11.36 -2.04
C TYR A 113 2.15 9.92 -2.15
N HIS A 114 0.94 9.73 -2.65
CA HIS A 114 0.32 8.41 -2.82
C HIS A 114 0.27 7.56 -1.53
N THR A 115 0.22 8.20 -0.37
CA THR A 115 0.18 7.56 0.93
C THR A 115 -0.98 8.07 1.78
N TYR A 116 -1.41 7.27 2.73
CA TYR A 116 -2.35 7.66 3.76
C TYR A 116 -2.18 6.79 5.01
N PHE A 117 -2.94 7.07 6.06
CA PHE A 117 -2.86 6.34 7.32
C PHE A 117 -4.16 5.60 7.60
N VAL A 118 -4.04 4.36 8.04
CA VAL A 118 -5.17 3.47 8.37
C VAL A 118 -5.17 3.09 9.85
N GLY A 119 -6.38 2.83 10.38
CA GLY A 119 -6.60 2.44 11.75
C GLY A 119 -6.48 3.59 12.75
N GLU A 120 -6.84 3.32 13.99
CA GLU A 120 -6.72 4.28 15.09
C GLU A 120 -5.25 4.57 15.42
N SER A 121 -4.38 3.58 15.29
CA SER A 121 -2.94 3.72 15.46
C SER A 121 -2.28 4.55 14.34
N GLY A 122 -2.95 4.71 13.20
CA GLY A 122 -2.45 5.49 12.08
C GLY A 122 -1.25 4.87 11.38
N ALA A 123 -1.37 3.61 10.93
CA ALA A 123 -0.33 2.92 10.17
C ALA A 123 -0.19 3.49 8.76
N LEU A 124 1.04 3.76 8.33
CA LEU A 124 1.32 4.31 7.01
C LEU A 124 1.18 3.23 5.93
N VAL A 125 0.36 3.53 4.94
CA VAL A 125 0.13 2.68 3.77
C VAL A 125 0.30 3.47 2.47
N HIS A 126 0.50 2.75 1.38
CA HIS A 126 0.55 3.33 0.03
C HIS A 126 -0.76 3.03 -0.70
N ASN A 127 -1.22 3.96 -1.50
CA ASN A 127 -2.44 3.75 -2.29
C ASN A 127 -2.22 2.87 -3.52
N GLY A 128 -1.32 1.91 -3.48
CA GLY A 128 -1.01 0.89 -4.49
C GLY A 128 -1.95 0.83 -5.70
N CYS A 129 -2.04 1.94 -6.43
CA CYS A 129 -2.69 1.94 -7.72
C CYS A 129 -1.70 1.39 -8.73
N ASP A 130 -2.21 0.72 -9.76
CA ASP A 130 -1.40 0.17 -10.85
C ASP A 130 -0.48 1.21 -11.52
N ASP A 131 -0.68 2.49 -11.22
CA ASP A 131 0.13 3.61 -11.71
C ASP A 131 1.57 3.61 -11.19
N ASP A 132 1.83 3.01 -10.01
CA ASP A 132 3.18 2.87 -9.45
C ASP A 132 3.88 1.59 -9.91
N VAL A 133 3.15 0.69 -10.54
CA VAL A 133 3.70 -0.52 -11.15
C VAL A 133 4.19 -0.15 -12.55
N PRO A 134 5.50 -0.27 -12.85
CA PRO A 134 6.01 -0.02 -14.17
C PRO A 134 5.23 -0.78 -15.24
N GLN A 135 4.53 -0.07 -16.12
CA GLN A 135 3.71 -0.64 -17.20
C GLN A 135 4.49 -0.78 -18.50
N THR A 136 5.61 -0.08 -18.61
CA THR A 136 6.48 -0.10 -19.78
C THR A 136 7.89 -0.55 -19.43
N TRP A 137 8.61 -1.05 -20.43
CA TRP A 137 10.01 -1.40 -20.27
C TRP A 137 10.88 -0.24 -19.78
N ASN A 138 10.62 0.97 -20.27
CA ASN A 138 11.37 2.16 -19.89
C ASN A 138 11.15 2.55 -18.42
N GLU A 139 9.90 2.48 -17.96
CA GLU A 139 9.55 2.73 -16.54
C GLU A 139 10.19 1.68 -15.64
N PHE A 140 10.13 0.41 -16.04
CA PHE A 140 10.74 -0.69 -15.28
C PHE A 140 12.26 -0.53 -15.18
N GLN A 141 12.92 -0.17 -16.28
CA GLN A 141 14.37 0.11 -16.27
C GLN A 141 14.73 1.29 -15.37
N ALA A 142 13.95 2.37 -15.40
CA ALA A 142 14.18 3.54 -14.54
C ALA A 142 14.02 3.21 -13.06
N ALA A 143 12.96 2.46 -12.70
CA ALA A 143 12.69 2.04 -11.33
C ALA A 143 13.74 1.08 -10.76
N ASN A 144 14.39 0.29 -11.61
CA ASN A 144 15.34 -0.75 -11.21
C ASN A 144 16.79 -0.44 -11.59
N LYS A 145 17.09 0.81 -11.89
CA LYS A 145 18.43 1.26 -12.27
C LYS A 145 19.46 0.95 -11.17
N GLY A 146 20.49 0.21 -11.54
CA GLY A 146 21.55 -0.19 -10.61
C GLY A 146 21.25 -1.42 -9.75
N ILE A 147 20.05 -2.00 -9.85
CA ILE A 147 19.65 -3.23 -9.14
C ILE A 147 20.03 -4.47 -9.96
N TYR A 148 19.81 -4.43 -11.27
CA TYR A 148 20.05 -5.54 -12.19
C TYR A 148 21.09 -5.20 -13.24
N THR A 149 21.82 -6.23 -13.70
CA THR A 149 22.60 -6.15 -14.95
C THR A 149 21.65 -6.11 -16.16
N ASN A 150 22.12 -5.73 -17.34
CA ASN A 150 21.28 -5.65 -18.54
C ASN A 150 20.61 -7.01 -18.89
N GLN A 151 21.29 -8.12 -18.62
CA GLN A 151 20.74 -9.47 -18.85
C GLN A 151 19.69 -9.84 -17.80
N GLU A 152 19.96 -9.55 -16.54
CA GLU A 152 19.03 -9.78 -15.43
C GLU A 152 17.78 -8.92 -15.55
N MET A 153 17.90 -7.68 -16.05
CA MET A 153 16.79 -6.75 -16.26
C MET A 153 15.72 -7.34 -17.18
N ALA A 154 16.11 -7.99 -18.26
CA ALA A 154 15.18 -8.61 -19.20
C ALA A 154 14.38 -9.76 -18.56
N VAL A 155 15.04 -10.59 -17.76
CA VAL A 155 14.39 -11.69 -17.04
C VAL A 155 13.46 -11.13 -15.95
N ALA A 156 13.91 -10.14 -15.21
CA ALA A 156 13.11 -9.48 -14.18
C ALA A 156 11.85 -8.80 -14.76
N TRP A 157 11.96 -8.22 -15.95
CA TRP A 157 10.82 -7.64 -16.66
C TRP A 157 9.77 -8.69 -17.07
N ILE A 158 10.21 -9.85 -17.55
CA ILE A 158 9.29 -10.94 -17.90
C ILE A 158 8.53 -11.41 -16.66
N ALA A 159 9.22 -11.61 -15.54
CA ALA A 159 8.61 -11.99 -14.27
C ALA A 159 7.62 -10.91 -13.77
N HIS A 160 8.00 -9.63 -13.85
CA HIS A 160 7.16 -8.49 -13.50
C HIS A 160 5.86 -8.47 -14.34
N LYS A 161 5.96 -8.64 -15.64
CA LYS A 161 4.78 -8.71 -16.51
C LYS A 161 3.83 -9.86 -16.15
N GLN A 162 4.37 -11.02 -15.81
CA GLN A 162 3.57 -12.15 -15.38
C GLN A 162 2.87 -11.91 -14.05
N GLU A 163 3.58 -11.30 -13.09
CA GLU A 163 3.05 -10.99 -11.76
C GLU A 163 1.91 -9.98 -11.83
N PHE A 164 2.05 -8.92 -12.63
CA PHE A 164 1.09 -7.82 -12.70
C PHE A 164 0.15 -7.88 -13.92
N GLY A 165 0.19 -8.96 -14.70
CA GLY A 165 -0.70 -9.15 -15.85
C GLY A 165 -0.51 -8.11 -16.97
N ILE A 166 0.70 -7.58 -17.13
CA ILE A 166 1.03 -6.60 -18.15
C ILE A 166 1.23 -7.31 -19.49
N TYR A 167 0.29 -7.12 -20.38
CA TYR A 167 0.37 -7.66 -21.75
C TYR A 167 0.68 -6.50 -22.71
N SER A 168 1.91 -6.46 -23.22
CA SER A 168 2.24 -5.58 -24.33
C SER A 168 1.61 -6.12 -25.61
N ASN A 169 0.80 -5.32 -26.22
CA ASN A 169 0.42 -5.52 -27.61
C ASN A 169 1.63 -5.35 -28.54
#